data_cb3034c28432c036afd4c3862c85ac6a
#
_entry.id   cb3034c28432c036afd4c3862c85ac6a
#
_cell.length_a   1.000
_cell.length_b   1.000
_cell.length_c   1.000
_cell.angle_alpha   90.00
_cell.angle_beta   90.00
_cell.angle_gamma   90.00
#
_symmetry.space_group_name_H-M   'P 1'
#
loop_
_entity.id
_entity.type
_entity.pdbx_description
1 polymer ?
#
loop_
_entity_poly.entity_id
_entity_poly.type
_entity_poly.pdbx_seq_one_letter_code
_entity_poly.pdbx_strand_id
1 'polypeptide(L)'
;FAGKTGLDISCCAADAEGVLGALFAEELGGVLQVRDADLGAVQSILAQHGLADLTTCVAGVTLADRIRILAGDAVLLDQTRTELRRCWSELSWRMQALRDNPEAADEAWQVLLDADDPGLSPQAAFDPAEDVAAPLIRIGRRPRVAILREQGVNSQLEMAAAFQRAGFEAVDVHMTDLLAGRRDL
;
A
#
# COMPACT_ATOMS: atom_id res chain seq x y z
N PHE A 1 2.33 -7.74 6.78
CA PHE A 1 3.68 -8.05 6.29
C PHE A 1 4.47 -6.79 5.92
N ALA A 2 3.86 -5.81 5.20
CA ALA A 2 4.57 -4.64 4.67
C ALA A 2 5.19 -3.74 5.76
N GLY A 3 4.52 -3.59 6.90
CA GLY A 3 5.02 -2.77 8.01
C GLY A 3 6.12 -3.40 8.85
N LYS A 4 6.46 -4.66 8.59
CA LYS A 4 7.42 -5.46 9.38
C LYS A 4 7.17 -5.39 10.90
N THR A 5 5.91 -5.29 11.31
CA THR A 5 5.46 -5.24 12.70
C THR A 5 4.70 -6.51 13.06
N GLY A 6 4.68 -6.84 14.32
CA GLY A 6 3.84 -7.90 14.87
C GLY A 6 2.39 -7.44 15.09
N LEU A 7 1.54 -8.40 15.41
CA LEU A 7 0.11 -8.13 15.61
C LEU A 7 -0.45 -9.10 16.66
N ASP A 8 -1.14 -8.56 17.64
CA ASP A 8 -1.93 -9.32 18.61
C ASP A 8 -3.42 -9.14 18.28
N ILE A 9 -4.09 -10.22 17.90
CA ILE A 9 -5.51 -10.23 17.55
C ILE A 9 -6.28 -10.96 18.66
N SER A 10 -7.32 -10.31 19.17
CA SER A 10 -8.25 -10.89 20.15
C SER A 10 -9.59 -11.20 19.47
N CYS A 11 -9.92 -12.48 19.31
CA CYS A 11 -11.22 -12.88 18.83
C CYS A 11 -12.29 -12.73 19.93
N CYS A 12 -13.40 -12.08 19.60
CA CYS A 12 -14.51 -11.84 20.52
C CYS A 12 -15.44 -13.06 20.68
N ALA A 13 -15.03 -14.25 20.23
CA ALA A 13 -15.82 -15.47 20.28
C ALA A 13 -15.29 -16.45 21.34
N ALA A 14 -16.21 -17.16 22.00
CA ALA A 14 -15.89 -18.07 23.09
C ALA A 14 -15.78 -19.55 22.68
N ASP A 15 -16.28 -19.92 21.50
CA ASP A 15 -16.28 -21.29 20.97
C ASP A 15 -15.61 -21.37 19.59
N ALA A 16 -15.33 -22.57 19.15
CA ALA A 16 -14.60 -22.83 17.90
C ALA A 16 -15.38 -22.35 16.65
N GLU A 17 -16.69 -22.45 16.64
CA GLU A 17 -17.53 -22.03 15.52
C GLU A 17 -17.53 -20.50 15.40
N GLY A 18 -17.72 -19.81 16.52
CA GLY A 18 -17.65 -18.35 16.57
C GLY A 18 -16.25 -17.81 16.22
N VAL A 19 -15.17 -18.50 16.63
CA VAL A 19 -13.80 -18.14 16.25
C VAL A 19 -13.60 -18.28 14.74
N LEU A 20 -14.05 -19.38 14.14
CA LEU A 20 -13.97 -19.57 12.69
C LEU A 20 -14.80 -18.52 11.94
N GLY A 21 -16.01 -18.22 12.43
CA GLY A 21 -16.82 -17.11 11.89
C GLY A 21 -16.10 -15.77 11.97
N ALA A 22 -15.55 -15.42 13.13
CA ALA A 22 -14.85 -14.15 13.33
C ALA A 22 -13.60 -13.98 12.45
N LEU A 23 -12.87 -15.08 12.18
CA LEU A 23 -11.63 -15.04 11.39
C LEU A 23 -11.84 -15.18 9.88
N PHE A 24 -12.88 -15.87 9.45
CA PHE A 24 -13.05 -16.27 8.05
C PHE A 24 -14.40 -15.88 7.43
N ALA A 25 -15.30 -15.22 8.16
CA ALA A 25 -16.51 -14.67 7.55
C ALA A 25 -16.13 -13.51 6.62
N GLU A 26 -16.51 -13.61 5.36
CA GLU A 26 -16.30 -12.57 4.34
C GLU A 26 -17.42 -11.51 4.40
N GLU A 27 -17.61 -10.91 5.57
CA GLU A 27 -18.57 -9.84 5.77
C GLU A 27 -18.00 -8.49 5.29
N LEU A 28 -18.87 -7.63 4.79
CA LEU A 28 -18.48 -6.27 4.44
C LEU A 28 -18.04 -5.51 5.69
N GLY A 29 -16.83 -4.99 5.65
CA GLY A 29 -16.27 -4.26 6.77
C GLY A 29 -14.97 -3.54 6.41
N GLY A 30 -14.40 -2.83 7.38
CA GLY A 30 -13.11 -2.17 7.24
C GLY A 30 -12.29 -2.33 8.52
N VAL A 31 -10.97 -2.44 8.37
CA VAL A 31 -10.02 -2.44 9.47
C VAL A 31 -9.23 -1.15 9.43
N LEU A 32 -9.23 -0.41 10.53
CA LEU A 32 -8.50 0.85 10.67
C LEU A 32 -7.39 0.68 11.69
N GLN A 33 -6.18 1.09 11.34
CA GLN A 33 -5.12 1.29 12.33
C GLN A 33 -5.19 2.72 12.84
N VAL A 34 -5.38 2.88 14.15
CA VAL A 34 -5.57 4.17 14.82
C VAL A 34 -4.55 4.29 15.94
N ARG A 35 -3.99 5.47 16.15
CA ARG A 35 -3.15 5.74 17.33
C ARG A 35 -4.01 5.72 18.59
N ASP A 36 -3.50 5.19 19.67
CA ASP A 36 -4.23 5.10 20.95
C ASP A 36 -4.79 6.46 21.39
N ALA A 37 -4.05 7.53 21.16
CA ALA A 37 -4.48 8.90 21.48
C ALA A 37 -5.72 9.37 20.69
N ASP A 38 -5.94 8.81 19.50
CA ASP A 38 -7.03 9.21 18.60
C ASP A 38 -8.22 8.24 18.66
N LEU A 39 -8.09 7.12 19.37
CA LEU A 39 -9.09 6.04 19.39
C LEU A 39 -10.47 6.56 19.84
N GLY A 40 -10.53 7.36 20.90
CA GLY A 40 -11.79 7.90 21.40
C GLY A 40 -12.48 8.85 20.42
N ALA A 41 -11.72 9.64 19.68
CA ALA A 41 -12.25 10.52 18.64
C ALA A 41 -12.83 9.73 17.46
N VAL A 42 -12.12 8.69 17.01
CA VAL A 42 -12.59 7.81 15.94
C VAL A 42 -13.86 7.07 16.35
N GLN A 43 -13.90 6.49 17.56
CA GLN A 43 -15.09 5.82 18.08
C GLN A 43 -16.29 6.77 18.17
N SER A 44 -16.07 8.01 18.57
CA SER A 44 -17.13 9.03 18.64
C SER A 44 -17.70 9.35 17.25
N ILE A 45 -16.84 9.46 16.23
CA ILE A 45 -17.27 9.69 14.86
C ILE A 45 -18.08 8.49 14.36
N LEU A 46 -17.61 7.28 14.57
CA LEU A 46 -18.30 6.06 14.16
C LEU A 46 -19.69 5.94 14.83
N ALA A 47 -19.78 6.29 16.10
CA ALA A 47 -21.05 6.32 16.85
C ALA A 47 -22.04 7.34 16.27
N GLN A 48 -21.58 8.54 15.87
CA GLN A 48 -22.44 9.55 15.20
C GLN A 48 -23.04 9.04 13.89
N HIS A 49 -22.38 8.08 13.23
CA HIS A 49 -22.85 7.42 12.01
C HIS A 49 -23.59 6.11 12.28
N GLY A 50 -23.96 5.81 13.52
CA GLY A 50 -24.73 4.61 13.88
C GLY A 50 -23.91 3.31 13.82
N LEU A 51 -22.58 3.39 13.89
CA LEU A 51 -21.67 2.24 13.79
C LEU A 51 -21.10 1.80 15.15
N ALA A 52 -21.56 2.35 16.27
CA ALA A 52 -21.02 2.04 17.60
C ALA A 52 -21.08 0.54 17.91
N ASP A 53 -22.22 -0.10 17.68
CA ASP A 53 -22.46 -1.50 18.00
C ASP A 53 -21.79 -2.47 16.99
N LEU A 54 -21.34 -1.93 15.84
CA LEU A 54 -20.66 -2.68 14.78
C LEU A 54 -19.13 -2.48 14.81
N THR A 55 -18.64 -1.70 15.75
CA THR A 55 -17.22 -1.34 15.84
C THR A 55 -16.60 -1.96 17.09
N THR A 56 -15.51 -2.67 16.91
CA THR A 56 -14.76 -3.29 18.02
C THR A 56 -13.25 -3.12 17.82
N CYS A 57 -12.51 -3.07 18.93
CA CYS A 57 -11.05 -3.11 18.91
C CYS A 57 -10.61 -4.58 19.00
N VAL A 58 -10.07 -5.09 17.90
CA VAL A 58 -9.72 -6.52 17.80
C VAL A 58 -8.21 -6.77 17.80
N ALA A 59 -7.37 -5.77 17.62
CA ALA A 59 -5.94 -5.98 17.46
C ALA A 59 -5.10 -4.86 18.06
N GLY A 60 -3.87 -5.22 18.43
CA GLY A 60 -2.79 -4.31 18.78
C GLY A 60 -1.57 -4.55 17.92
N VAL A 61 -0.94 -3.49 17.42
CA VAL A 61 0.32 -3.58 16.69
C VAL A 61 1.48 -3.65 17.69
N THR A 62 2.40 -4.57 17.48
CA THR A 62 3.58 -4.75 18.33
C THR A 62 4.88 -4.57 17.53
N LEU A 63 5.99 -4.27 18.22
CA LEU A 63 7.31 -4.20 17.58
C LEU A 63 7.99 -5.58 17.43
N ALA A 64 7.41 -6.63 18.02
CA ALA A 64 7.93 -7.98 17.90
C ALA A 64 7.60 -8.57 16.52
N ASP A 65 8.47 -9.43 15.99
CA ASP A 65 8.19 -10.18 14.76
C ASP A 65 7.29 -11.39 15.04
N ARG A 66 6.10 -11.15 15.63
CA ARG A 66 5.13 -12.22 15.98
C ARG A 66 3.72 -11.82 15.65
N ILE A 67 2.96 -12.78 15.17
CA ILE A 67 1.52 -12.67 14.98
C ILE A 67 0.87 -13.65 15.97
N ARG A 68 0.04 -13.11 16.86
CA ARG A 68 -0.72 -13.91 17.82
C ARG A 68 -2.21 -13.71 17.59
N ILE A 69 -2.94 -14.81 17.68
CA ILE A 69 -4.41 -14.82 17.66
C ILE A 69 -4.87 -15.52 18.93
N LEU A 70 -5.69 -14.82 19.70
CA LEU A 70 -6.20 -15.29 20.98
C LEU A 70 -7.74 -15.36 20.95
N ALA A 71 -8.30 -16.35 21.65
CA ALA A 71 -9.72 -16.39 21.99
C ALA A 71 -9.83 -16.53 23.51
N GLY A 72 -10.18 -15.44 24.19
CA GLY A 72 -10.02 -15.34 25.64
C GLY A 72 -8.55 -15.57 26.04
N ASP A 73 -8.32 -16.54 26.93
CA ASP A 73 -6.97 -16.92 27.37
C ASP A 73 -6.30 -17.98 26.47
N ALA A 74 -7.03 -18.52 25.50
CA ALA A 74 -6.51 -19.55 24.61
C ALA A 74 -5.71 -18.93 23.45
N VAL A 75 -4.48 -19.41 23.25
CA VAL A 75 -3.65 -19.04 22.09
C VAL A 75 -4.01 -19.96 20.93
N LEU A 76 -4.58 -19.38 19.87
CA LEU A 76 -4.95 -20.13 18.66
C LEU A 76 -3.80 -20.16 17.65
N LEU A 77 -3.06 -19.08 17.55
CA LEU A 77 -1.89 -18.94 16.69
C LEU A 77 -0.83 -18.12 17.43
N ASP A 78 0.42 -18.56 17.36
CA ASP A 78 1.58 -17.82 17.81
C ASP A 78 2.78 -18.18 16.93
N GLN A 79 2.95 -17.41 15.86
CA GLN A 79 3.96 -17.64 14.84
C GLN A 79 4.74 -16.34 14.55
N THR A 80 5.94 -16.49 14.01
CA THR A 80 6.63 -15.32 13.49
C THR A 80 5.94 -14.81 12.21
N ARG A 81 5.96 -13.52 12.02
CA ARG A 81 5.48 -12.89 10.78
C ARG A 81 6.22 -13.46 9.55
N THR A 82 7.51 -13.70 9.69
CA THR A 82 8.37 -14.27 8.63
C THR A 82 7.92 -15.68 8.26
N GLU A 83 7.60 -16.55 9.25
CA GLU A 83 7.07 -17.89 8.98
C GLU A 83 5.74 -17.85 8.24
N LEU A 84 4.83 -16.99 8.67
CA LEU A 84 3.53 -16.83 8.00
C LEU A 84 3.71 -16.29 6.58
N ARG A 85 4.64 -15.35 6.38
CA ARG A 85 4.98 -14.83 5.06
C ARG A 85 5.57 -15.91 4.16
N ARG A 86 6.41 -16.78 4.72
CA ARG A 86 6.95 -17.93 4.00
C ARG A 86 5.82 -18.83 3.50
N CYS A 87 4.91 -19.24 4.37
CA CYS A 87 3.77 -20.06 3.99
C CYS A 87 2.90 -19.40 2.90
N TRP A 88 2.63 -18.09 3.04
CA TRP A 88 1.84 -17.33 2.07
C TRP A 88 2.49 -17.25 0.70
N SER A 89 3.80 -17.02 0.65
CA SER A 89 4.50 -16.67 -0.59
C SER A 89 5.14 -17.87 -1.28
N GLU A 90 5.23 -19.04 -0.63
CA GLU A 90 5.95 -20.22 -1.13
C GLU A 90 5.43 -20.69 -2.49
N LEU A 91 4.12 -20.73 -2.68
CA LEU A 91 3.54 -21.16 -3.95
C LEU A 91 3.95 -20.22 -5.10
N SER A 92 3.87 -18.92 -4.87
CA SER A 92 4.25 -17.91 -5.86
C SER A 92 5.73 -17.99 -6.22
N TRP A 93 6.60 -18.18 -5.22
CA TRP A 93 8.03 -18.41 -5.45
C TRP A 93 8.29 -19.66 -6.29
N ARG A 94 7.67 -20.80 -5.96
CA ARG A 94 7.83 -22.03 -6.73
C ARG A 94 7.38 -21.88 -8.18
N MET A 95 6.24 -21.22 -8.40
CA MET A 95 5.73 -20.92 -9.75
C MET A 95 6.68 -19.99 -10.51
N GLN A 96 7.23 -18.98 -9.84
CA GLN A 96 8.17 -18.04 -10.45
C GLN A 96 9.49 -18.75 -10.84
N ALA A 97 10.02 -19.59 -9.97
CA ALA A 97 11.22 -20.36 -10.24
C ALA A 97 11.08 -21.33 -11.44
N LEU A 98 9.86 -21.81 -11.70
CA LEU A 98 9.58 -22.65 -12.88
C LEU A 98 9.45 -21.85 -14.18
N ARG A 99 9.02 -20.59 -14.10
CA ARG A 99 8.73 -19.75 -15.26
C ARG A 99 9.91 -18.86 -15.65
N ASP A 100 10.57 -18.28 -14.64
CA ASP A 100 11.57 -17.22 -14.80
C ASP A 100 12.99 -17.80 -14.51
N ASN A 101 13.96 -16.93 -14.26
CA ASN A 101 15.29 -17.36 -13.81
C ASN A 101 15.21 -17.89 -12.38
N PRO A 102 15.53 -19.17 -12.11
CA PRO A 102 15.41 -19.77 -10.78
C PRO A 102 16.30 -19.08 -9.73
N GLU A 103 17.52 -18.69 -10.10
CA GLU A 103 18.45 -18.03 -9.18
C GLU A 103 17.90 -16.67 -8.72
N ALA A 104 17.38 -15.87 -9.65
CA ALA A 104 16.75 -14.58 -9.32
C ALA A 104 15.47 -14.76 -8.48
N ALA A 105 14.69 -15.80 -8.74
CA ALA A 105 13.52 -16.14 -7.92
C ALA A 105 13.92 -16.54 -6.49
N ASP A 106 15.01 -17.30 -6.34
CA ASP A 106 15.54 -17.69 -5.05
C ASP A 106 16.11 -16.51 -4.27
N GLU A 107 16.85 -15.61 -4.90
CA GLU A 107 17.34 -14.37 -4.29
C GLU A 107 16.20 -13.50 -3.78
N ALA A 108 15.17 -13.27 -4.59
CA ALA A 108 13.98 -12.52 -4.19
C ALA A 108 13.25 -13.19 -3.01
N TRP A 109 13.18 -14.52 -3.01
CA TRP A 109 12.62 -15.31 -1.93
C TRP A 109 13.40 -15.13 -0.62
N GLN A 110 14.74 -15.18 -0.65
CA GLN A 110 15.59 -15.01 0.53
C GLN A 110 15.43 -13.62 1.14
N VAL A 111 15.43 -12.57 0.31
CA VAL A 111 15.21 -11.18 0.78
C VAL A 111 13.81 -11.05 1.42
N LEU A 112 12.80 -11.70 0.84
CA LEU A 112 11.43 -11.66 1.37
C LEU A 112 11.33 -12.30 2.77
N LEU A 113 12.17 -13.30 3.07
CA LEU A 113 12.20 -14.01 4.35
C LEU A 113 13.17 -13.40 5.36
N ASP A 114 14.01 -12.46 4.95
CA ASP A 114 14.89 -11.75 5.87
C ASP A 114 14.08 -10.79 6.75
N ALA A 115 14.00 -11.11 8.05
CA ALA A 115 13.29 -10.29 9.03
C ALA A 115 13.98 -8.93 9.24
N ASP A 116 15.29 -8.87 9.03
CA ASP A 116 16.15 -7.69 9.27
C ASP A 116 16.39 -6.86 8.02
N ASP A 117 15.91 -7.32 6.82
CA ASP A 117 16.03 -6.54 5.60
C ASP A 117 15.39 -5.14 5.78
N PRO A 118 16.15 -4.04 5.64
CA PRO A 118 15.63 -2.69 5.87
C PRO A 118 14.63 -2.23 4.80
N GLY A 119 14.46 -2.99 3.73
CA GLY A 119 13.68 -2.59 2.56
C GLY A 119 14.39 -1.54 1.70
N LEU A 120 13.64 -0.94 0.79
CA LEU A 120 14.15 0.11 -0.07
C LEU A 120 14.29 1.43 0.71
N SER A 121 15.52 1.93 0.84
CA SER A 121 15.84 3.16 1.53
C SER A 121 16.52 4.14 0.56
N PRO A 122 15.76 4.96 -0.19
CA PRO A 122 16.35 5.92 -1.11
C PRO A 122 17.08 7.02 -0.36
N GLN A 123 18.28 7.36 -0.83
CA GLN A 123 19.02 8.53 -0.38
C GLN A 123 18.90 9.60 -1.46
N ALA A 124 18.13 10.65 -1.19
CA ALA A 124 18.03 11.76 -2.10
C ALA A 124 19.32 12.59 -2.07
N ALA A 125 19.88 12.88 -3.25
CA ALA A 125 21.01 13.80 -3.41
C ALA A 125 20.58 15.28 -3.42
N PHE A 126 19.31 15.55 -3.18
CA PHE A 126 18.69 16.89 -3.17
C PHE A 126 17.77 17.01 -1.95
N ASP A 127 17.42 18.24 -1.60
CA ASP A 127 16.41 18.48 -0.56
C ASP A 127 14.99 18.24 -1.13
N PRO A 128 14.27 17.20 -0.69
CA PRO A 128 12.93 16.91 -1.19
C PRO A 128 11.88 17.97 -0.79
N ALA A 129 12.19 18.87 0.15
CA ALA A 129 11.33 19.99 0.53
C ALA A 129 11.54 21.23 -0.38
N GLU A 130 12.59 21.25 -1.20
CA GLU A 130 12.85 22.34 -2.13
C GLU A 130 11.85 22.33 -3.30
N ASP A 131 11.08 23.39 -3.44
CA ASP A 131 10.18 23.59 -4.59
C ASP A 131 10.90 24.37 -5.72
N VAL A 132 11.58 23.60 -6.57
CA VAL A 132 12.32 24.16 -7.72
C VAL A 132 11.42 24.83 -8.78
N ALA A 133 10.12 24.53 -8.78
CA ALA A 133 9.15 25.10 -9.71
C ALA A 133 8.55 26.43 -9.21
N ALA A 134 8.57 26.69 -7.91
CA ALA A 134 7.94 27.87 -7.32
C ALA A 134 8.41 29.20 -7.92
N PRO A 135 9.72 29.45 -8.23
CA PRO A 135 10.14 30.66 -8.87
C PRO A 135 9.54 30.87 -10.27
N LEU A 136 9.43 29.79 -11.06
CA LEU A 136 8.86 29.79 -12.40
C LEU A 136 7.35 30.02 -12.37
N ILE A 137 6.65 29.41 -11.43
CA ILE A 137 5.21 29.60 -11.24
C ILE A 137 4.91 31.07 -10.88
N ARG A 138 5.72 31.69 -10.01
CA ARG A 138 5.54 33.10 -9.58
C ARG A 138 5.66 34.11 -10.70
N ILE A 139 6.52 33.89 -11.67
CA ILE A 139 6.66 34.79 -12.82
C ILE A 139 5.58 34.58 -13.88
N GLY A 140 4.67 33.63 -13.69
CA GLY A 140 3.53 33.37 -14.56
C GLY A 140 3.87 32.80 -15.94
N ARG A 141 5.13 32.45 -16.20
CA ARG A 141 5.51 31.75 -17.44
C ARG A 141 5.02 30.30 -17.34
N ARG A 142 4.27 29.90 -18.39
CA ARG A 142 3.79 28.51 -18.52
C ARG A 142 4.28 27.93 -19.85
N PRO A 143 5.52 27.39 -19.88
CA PRO A 143 6.00 26.72 -21.07
C PRO A 143 5.05 25.59 -21.46
N ARG A 144 4.83 25.41 -22.75
CA ARG A 144 3.99 24.32 -23.25
C ARG A 144 4.77 23.02 -23.24
N VAL A 145 4.11 21.93 -22.86
CA VAL A 145 4.65 20.57 -22.90
C VAL A 145 3.64 19.65 -23.58
N ALA A 146 4.10 18.88 -24.56
CA ALA A 146 3.26 17.89 -25.21
C ALA A 146 3.21 16.61 -24.36
N ILE A 147 2.02 16.20 -24.00
CA ILE A 147 1.76 14.89 -23.38
C ILE A 147 1.41 13.92 -24.51
N LEU A 148 2.40 13.15 -24.90
CA LEU A 148 2.24 12.21 -26.02
C LEU A 148 1.46 10.98 -25.56
N ARG A 149 0.49 10.58 -26.35
CA ARG A 149 -0.26 9.33 -26.13
C ARG A 149 -0.45 8.57 -27.42
N GLU A 150 -0.56 7.27 -27.24
CA GLU A 150 -0.86 6.27 -28.27
C GLU A 150 -1.92 5.30 -27.71
N GLN A 151 -2.41 4.37 -28.51
CA GLN A 151 -3.33 3.35 -28.01
C GLN A 151 -2.67 2.53 -26.88
N GLY A 152 -3.43 2.25 -25.81
CA GLY A 152 -2.95 1.55 -24.62
C GLY A 152 -2.32 2.46 -23.54
N VAL A 153 -2.09 3.74 -23.80
CA VAL A 153 -1.66 4.69 -22.77
C VAL A 153 -2.86 5.07 -21.88
N ASN A 154 -2.69 5.02 -20.57
CA ASN A 154 -3.73 5.39 -19.61
C ASN A 154 -3.28 6.40 -18.53
N SER A 155 -2.03 6.86 -18.54
CA SER A 155 -1.48 7.79 -17.56
C SER A 155 -1.31 9.22 -18.11
N GLN A 156 -1.90 9.56 -19.25
CA GLN A 156 -1.76 10.87 -19.86
C GLN A 156 -2.37 12.00 -19.02
N LEU A 157 -3.48 11.72 -18.29
CA LEU A 157 -4.11 12.70 -17.42
C LEU A 157 -3.26 12.98 -16.17
N GLU A 158 -2.71 11.95 -15.56
CA GLU A 158 -1.80 12.05 -14.42
C GLU A 158 -0.53 12.77 -14.79
N MET A 159 0.03 12.48 -15.96
CA MET A 159 1.22 13.17 -16.49
C MET A 159 0.91 14.66 -16.75
N ALA A 160 -0.22 14.96 -17.39
CA ALA A 160 -0.66 16.33 -17.59
C ALA A 160 -0.82 17.08 -16.26
N ALA A 161 -1.44 16.45 -15.26
CA ALA A 161 -1.61 17.02 -13.93
C ALA A 161 -0.25 17.29 -13.23
N ALA A 162 0.71 16.37 -13.36
CA ALA A 162 2.05 16.55 -12.80
C ALA A 162 2.76 17.77 -13.43
N PHE A 163 2.75 17.90 -14.75
CA PHE A 163 3.33 19.04 -15.43
C PHE A 163 2.60 20.35 -15.12
N GLN A 164 1.27 20.33 -15.00
CA GLN A 164 0.52 21.53 -14.60
C GLN A 164 0.88 22.00 -13.20
N ARG A 165 1.06 21.07 -12.25
CA ARG A 165 1.53 21.39 -10.89
C ARG A 165 2.94 21.99 -10.90
N ALA A 166 3.79 21.53 -11.80
CA ALA A 166 5.13 22.09 -12.01
C ALA A 166 5.15 23.42 -12.80
N GLY A 167 3.98 23.97 -13.16
CA GLY A 167 3.85 25.27 -13.79
C GLY A 167 3.85 25.27 -15.33
N PHE A 168 3.72 24.11 -15.96
CA PHE A 168 3.60 23.99 -17.41
C PHE A 168 2.16 24.11 -17.90
N GLU A 169 2.00 24.43 -19.19
CA GLU A 169 0.74 24.22 -19.93
C GLU A 169 0.82 22.88 -20.65
N ALA A 170 0.11 21.88 -20.12
CA ALA A 170 0.07 20.55 -20.70
C ALA A 170 -0.88 20.50 -21.89
N VAL A 171 -0.39 20.00 -23.02
CA VAL A 171 -1.14 19.85 -24.28
C VAL A 171 -1.22 18.36 -24.62
N ASP A 172 -2.43 17.82 -24.68
CA ASP A 172 -2.66 16.43 -25.10
C ASP A 172 -2.37 16.30 -26.62
N VAL A 173 -1.50 15.35 -26.97
CA VAL A 173 -1.09 15.10 -28.35
C VAL A 173 -1.12 13.62 -28.66
N HIS A 174 -2.03 13.21 -29.54
CA HIS A 174 -2.07 11.83 -30.00
C HIS A 174 -1.03 11.62 -31.13
N MET A 175 -0.33 10.48 -31.09
CA MET A 175 0.71 10.17 -32.06
C MET A 175 0.19 10.16 -33.51
N THR A 176 -1.07 9.77 -33.74
CA THR A 176 -1.67 9.84 -35.08
C THR A 176 -1.78 11.27 -35.63
N ASP A 177 -1.87 12.28 -34.76
CA ASP A 177 -1.94 13.67 -35.18
C ASP A 177 -0.58 14.18 -35.66
N LEU A 178 0.50 13.73 -35.01
CA LEU A 178 1.88 14.00 -35.47
C LEU A 178 2.15 13.29 -36.80
N LEU A 179 1.84 12.00 -36.90
CA LEU A 179 2.08 11.20 -38.10
C LEU A 179 1.29 11.72 -39.31
N ALA A 180 0.10 12.26 -39.08
CA ALA A 180 -0.75 12.84 -40.11
C ALA A 180 -0.44 14.31 -40.41
N GLY A 181 0.56 14.92 -39.75
CA GLY A 181 0.92 16.31 -39.91
C GLY A 181 -0.15 17.32 -39.43
N ARG A 182 -1.09 16.86 -38.58
CA ARG A 182 -2.12 17.73 -38.01
C ARG A 182 -1.62 18.56 -36.80
N ARG A 183 -0.49 18.14 -36.24
CA ARG A 183 0.19 18.81 -35.12
C ARG A 183 1.68 18.79 -35.33
N ASP A 184 2.36 19.91 -34.95
CA ASP A 184 3.82 20.01 -34.77
C ASP A 184 4.13 20.13 -33.29
N LEU A 185 5.36 19.74 -32.88
CA LEU A 185 5.89 19.81 -31.50
C LEU A 185 6.77 21.03 -31.31
#